data_100e6e29e83c1700fec3c1d372ea5e03
#
_entry.id   100e6e29e83c1700fec3c1d372ea5e03
#
_cell.length_a   1.000
_cell.length_b   1.000
_cell.length_c   1.000
_cell.angle_alpha   90.00
_cell.angle_beta   90.00
_cell.angle_gamma   90.00
#
_symmetry.space_group_name_H-M   'P 1'
#
loop_
_entity.id
_entity.type
_entity.pdbx_description
1 polymer ?
#
loop_
_entity_poly.entity_id
_entity_poly.type
_entity_poly.pdbx_seq_one_letter_code
_entity_poly.pdbx_strand_id
1 'polypeptide(L)'
;MKRTIWQPLVLGVVSGLLAGIAMVTGLSFLSPGITDNAIGFFVTLFLLAAALGGPLASVVAPTLFLVIGTWFGPPDVKELLVDPVTFWSNLLALVTSVVLVGLAYRLIFERMKMPARLLAWVGIVTAYYVISIPSSVIPQYWLNENPASEILPAVLYGYEIYYPQAIFDIFFTSLVFIALPKRFRRPLWYLPKQTSEQNSAVQNE
;
A
#
# COMPACT_ATOMS: atom_id res chain seq x y z
N MET A 1 -5.34 -25.34 -11.87
CA MET A 1 -4.01 -24.66 -11.78
C MET A 1 -3.68 -24.45 -10.31
N LYS A 2 -2.66 -25.13 -9.75
CA LYS A 2 -2.12 -24.84 -8.41
C LYS A 2 -1.55 -23.43 -8.44
N ARG A 3 -2.20 -22.48 -7.77
CA ARG A 3 -1.65 -21.13 -7.60
C ARG A 3 -0.47 -21.23 -6.64
N THR A 4 0.69 -20.95 -7.14
CA THR A 4 1.91 -20.95 -6.37
C THR A 4 1.97 -19.65 -5.54
N ILE A 5 2.33 -19.76 -4.28
CA ILE A 5 2.62 -18.66 -3.34
C ILE A 5 3.67 -17.68 -3.94
N TRP A 6 4.43 -18.17 -4.91
CA TRP A 6 5.47 -17.41 -5.59
C TRP A 6 5.00 -16.14 -6.32
N GLN A 7 3.81 -16.15 -6.94
CA GLN A 7 3.35 -14.99 -7.69
C GLN A 7 3.10 -13.76 -6.81
N PRO A 8 2.32 -13.84 -5.70
CA PRO A 8 2.20 -12.75 -4.74
C PRO A 8 3.54 -12.35 -4.11
N LEU A 9 4.40 -13.32 -3.79
CA LEU A 9 5.72 -13.06 -3.22
C LEU A 9 6.59 -12.27 -4.19
N VAL A 10 6.72 -12.71 -5.44
CA VAL A 10 7.49 -12.01 -6.48
C VAL A 10 6.95 -10.60 -6.70
N LEU A 11 5.62 -10.42 -6.74
CA LEU A 11 5.03 -9.09 -6.88
C LEU A 11 5.40 -8.19 -5.69
N GLY A 12 5.34 -8.71 -4.46
CA GLY A 12 5.75 -7.98 -3.26
C GLY A 12 7.23 -7.60 -3.29
N VAL A 13 8.10 -8.54 -3.65
CA VAL A 13 9.55 -8.30 -3.77
C VAL A 13 9.84 -7.25 -4.84
N VAL A 14 9.29 -7.40 -6.04
CA VAL A 14 9.52 -6.44 -7.13
C VAL A 14 9.01 -5.05 -6.76
N SER A 15 7.81 -4.96 -6.19
CA SER A 15 7.25 -3.67 -5.77
C SER A 15 8.08 -3.02 -4.66
N GLY A 16 8.52 -3.79 -3.67
CA GLY A 16 9.36 -3.29 -2.58
C GLY A 16 10.74 -2.82 -3.04
N LEU A 17 11.38 -3.59 -3.95
CA LEU A 17 12.66 -3.19 -4.56
C LEU A 17 12.51 -1.93 -5.40
N LEU A 18 11.51 -1.84 -6.26
CA LEU A 18 11.27 -0.65 -7.08
C LEU A 18 10.97 0.58 -6.22
N ALA A 19 10.17 0.42 -5.17
CA ALA A 19 9.89 1.49 -4.22
C ALA A 19 11.16 1.94 -3.48
N GLY A 20 11.99 0.99 -3.03
CA GLY A 20 13.28 1.27 -2.38
C GLY A 20 14.26 1.97 -3.32
N ILE A 21 14.39 1.51 -4.57
CA ILE A 21 15.22 2.15 -5.58
C ILE A 21 14.72 3.59 -5.86
N ALA A 22 13.42 3.78 -6.00
CA ALA A 22 12.83 5.11 -6.23
C ALA A 22 13.16 6.07 -5.07
N MET A 23 13.14 5.59 -3.83
CA MET A 23 13.53 6.38 -2.67
C MET A 23 15.02 6.73 -2.68
N VAL A 24 15.90 5.73 -2.89
CA VAL A 24 17.36 5.92 -2.89
C VAL A 24 17.83 6.83 -4.02
N THR A 25 17.19 6.75 -5.18
CA THR A 25 17.55 7.57 -6.36
C THR A 25 16.88 8.94 -6.39
N GLY A 26 16.03 9.25 -5.40
CA GLY A 26 15.30 10.50 -5.38
C GLY A 26 14.28 10.65 -6.53
N LEU A 27 13.79 9.52 -7.08
CA LEU A 27 12.70 9.51 -8.06
C LEU A 27 11.38 9.91 -7.38
N SER A 28 11.35 11.13 -6.92
CA SER A 28 10.22 11.79 -6.31
C SER A 28 9.93 13.06 -7.09
N PHE A 29 8.65 13.36 -7.30
CA PHE A 29 8.24 14.61 -7.90
C PHE A 29 8.02 15.62 -6.78
N LEU A 30 8.76 16.73 -6.81
CA LEU A 30 8.46 17.87 -5.96
C LEU A 30 7.09 18.43 -6.36
N SER A 31 6.20 18.57 -5.40
CA SER A 31 4.95 19.31 -5.63
C SER A 31 5.27 20.80 -5.67
N PRO A 32 5.20 21.47 -6.83
CA PRO A 32 5.52 22.90 -6.91
C PRO A 32 4.54 23.69 -6.05
N GLY A 33 5.04 24.32 -5.01
CA GLY A 33 4.35 25.39 -4.29
C GLY A 33 3.50 25.01 -3.08
N ILE A 34 3.50 23.75 -2.61
CA ILE A 34 2.67 23.37 -1.46
C ILE A 34 3.49 22.96 -0.23
N THR A 35 4.63 22.35 -0.38
CA THR A 35 5.63 22.06 0.69
C THR A 35 6.86 21.41 0.07
N ASP A 36 7.95 21.27 0.82
CA ASP A 36 9.15 20.52 0.42
C ASP A 36 8.91 19.00 0.30
N ASN A 37 7.65 18.57 0.19
CA ASN A 37 7.27 17.16 0.20
C ASN A 37 7.33 16.57 -1.19
N ALA A 38 8.07 15.50 -1.29
CA ALA A 38 8.21 14.73 -2.51
C ALA A 38 7.01 13.77 -2.70
N ILE A 39 6.33 13.87 -3.84
CA ILE A 39 5.37 12.88 -4.28
C ILE A 39 6.16 11.69 -4.84
N GLY A 40 6.06 10.54 -4.18
CA GLY A 40 6.80 9.34 -4.56
C GLY A 40 5.91 8.22 -5.09
N PHE A 41 6.44 7.42 -6.02
CA PHE A 41 5.74 6.23 -6.54
C PHE A 41 5.69 5.06 -5.55
N PHE A 42 6.34 5.14 -4.40
CA PHE A 42 6.46 4.02 -3.47
C PHE A 42 5.11 3.57 -2.89
N VAL A 43 4.24 4.51 -2.48
CA VAL A 43 2.89 4.16 -1.99
C VAL A 43 2.03 3.59 -3.10
N THR A 44 2.07 4.17 -4.30
CA THR A 44 1.42 3.63 -5.51
C THR A 44 1.78 2.15 -5.72
N LEU A 45 3.06 1.80 -5.61
CA LEU A 45 3.54 0.42 -5.77
C LEU A 45 3.00 -0.51 -4.67
N PHE A 46 2.91 -0.03 -3.42
CA PHE A 46 2.32 -0.80 -2.32
C PHE A 46 0.83 -1.05 -2.54
N LEU A 47 0.08 -0.03 -2.93
CA LEU A 47 -1.35 -0.13 -3.19
C LEU A 47 -1.64 -1.11 -4.33
N LEU A 48 -0.87 -1.06 -5.42
CA LEU A 48 -0.97 -2.00 -6.54
C LEU A 48 -0.56 -3.42 -6.13
N ALA A 49 0.53 -3.57 -5.37
CA ALA A 49 0.97 -4.86 -4.85
C ALA A 49 -0.10 -5.48 -3.94
N ALA A 50 -0.72 -4.68 -3.07
CA ALA A 50 -1.80 -5.12 -2.20
C ALA A 50 -3.04 -5.56 -2.98
N ALA A 51 -3.49 -4.74 -3.93
CA ALA A 51 -4.67 -5.03 -4.73
C ALA A 51 -4.50 -6.31 -5.56
N LEU A 52 -3.35 -6.47 -6.21
CA LEU A 52 -3.08 -7.57 -7.13
C LEU A 52 -2.50 -8.81 -6.45
N GLY A 53 -1.58 -8.63 -5.50
CA GLY A 53 -0.86 -9.69 -4.81
C GLY A 53 -1.45 -10.11 -3.47
N GLY A 54 -2.32 -9.29 -2.89
CA GLY A 54 -2.99 -9.57 -1.61
C GLY A 54 -2.06 -9.48 -0.39
N PRO A 55 -2.45 -10.11 0.74
CA PRO A 55 -1.79 -9.91 2.04
C PRO A 55 -0.29 -10.20 2.02
N LEU A 56 0.17 -11.23 1.30
CA LEU A 56 1.59 -11.56 1.25
C LEU A 56 2.41 -10.46 0.58
N ALA A 57 1.95 -9.95 -0.56
CA ALA A 57 2.60 -8.83 -1.23
C ALA A 57 2.55 -7.55 -0.39
N SER A 58 1.44 -7.36 0.35
CA SER A 58 1.24 -6.23 1.26
C SER A 58 2.22 -6.21 2.44
N VAL A 59 2.68 -7.35 2.89
CA VAL A 59 3.70 -7.44 3.96
C VAL A 59 5.09 -7.25 3.36
N VAL A 60 5.38 -7.95 2.28
CA VAL A 60 6.73 -8.00 1.71
C VAL A 60 7.18 -6.66 1.12
N ALA A 61 6.30 -5.96 0.38
CA ALA A 61 6.68 -4.73 -0.32
C ALA A 61 7.09 -3.60 0.65
N PRO A 62 6.28 -3.19 1.64
CA PRO A 62 6.67 -2.13 2.57
C PRO A 62 7.82 -2.55 3.49
N THR A 63 7.93 -3.83 3.86
CA THR A 63 9.07 -4.32 4.67
C THR A 63 10.40 -4.15 3.92
N LEU A 64 10.46 -4.58 2.67
CA LEU A 64 11.67 -4.39 1.85
C LEU A 64 11.99 -2.92 1.63
N PHE A 65 10.98 -2.09 1.38
CA PHE A 65 11.16 -0.64 1.24
C PHE A 65 11.82 -0.03 2.47
N LEU A 66 11.31 -0.32 3.68
CA LEU A 66 11.86 0.23 4.92
C LEU A 66 13.28 -0.30 5.19
N VAL A 67 13.53 -1.59 4.95
CA VAL A 67 14.88 -2.16 5.07
C VAL A 67 15.86 -1.46 4.11
N ILE A 68 15.48 -1.25 2.87
CA ILE A 68 16.31 -0.54 1.89
C ILE A 68 16.52 0.92 2.35
N GLY A 69 15.48 1.59 2.85
CA GLY A 69 15.56 2.94 3.38
C GLY A 69 16.55 3.08 4.54
N THR A 70 16.51 2.13 5.46
CA THR A 70 17.42 2.13 6.62
C THR A 70 18.90 1.96 6.21
N TRP A 71 19.18 1.13 5.20
CA TRP A 71 20.56 0.83 4.80
C TRP A 71 21.08 1.76 3.71
N PHE A 72 20.25 2.12 2.74
CA PHE A 72 20.67 2.79 1.50
C PHE A 72 19.97 4.13 1.27
N GLY A 73 19.00 4.52 2.11
CA GLY A 73 18.24 5.77 2.00
C GLY A 73 19.11 7.01 2.12
N PRO A 74 18.56 8.17 1.74
CA PRO A 74 19.19 9.46 2.01
C PRO A 74 19.46 9.66 3.52
N PRO A 75 20.39 10.56 3.91
CA PRO A 75 20.78 10.72 5.31
C PRO A 75 19.60 11.02 6.26
N ASP A 76 18.70 11.90 5.85
CA ASP A 76 17.46 12.26 6.59
C ASP A 76 16.53 11.06 6.81
N VAL A 77 16.36 10.24 5.81
CA VAL A 77 15.56 8.99 5.91
C VAL A 77 16.24 7.97 6.80
N LYS A 78 17.57 7.83 6.69
CA LYS A 78 18.34 6.92 7.55
C LYS A 78 18.24 7.33 9.02
N GLU A 79 18.47 8.60 9.33
CA GLU A 79 18.37 9.13 10.70
C GLU A 79 16.99 8.84 11.30
N LEU A 80 15.93 9.04 10.51
CA LEU A 80 14.56 8.76 10.93
C LEU A 80 14.32 7.26 11.19
N LEU A 81 14.82 6.37 10.31
CA LEU A 81 14.55 4.93 10.38
C LEU A 81 15.53 4.16 11.29
N VAL A 82 16.62 4.76 11.74
CA VAL A 82 17.53 4.16 12.73
C VAL A 82 16.89 4.12 14.12
N ASP A 83 15.99 5.07 14.44
CA ASP A 83 15.22 5.00 15.67
C ASP A 83 14.26 3.81 15.66
N PRO A 84 14.40 2.85 16.61
CA PRO A 84 13.57 1.65 16.65
C PRO A 84 12.07 1.94 16.76
N VAL A 85 11.69 2.96 17.54
CA VAL A 85 10.29 3.34 17.74
C VAL A 85 9.68 3.80 16.42
N THR A 86 10.38 4.69 15.74
CA THR A 86 9.96 5.20 14.44
C THR A 86 9.92 4.10 13.38
N PHE A 87 10.93 3.22 13.32
CA PHE A 87 10.96 2.10 12.38
C PHE A 87 9.76 1.16 12.57
N TRP A 88 9.54 0.67 13.79
CA TRP A 88 8.47 -0.29 14.05
C TRP A 88 7.08 0.32 13.92
N SER A 89 6.90 1.58 14.32
CA SER A 89 5.63 2.29 14.15
C SER A 89 5.27 2.44 12.67
N ASN A 90 6.24 2.87 11.85
CA ASN A 90 6.05 2.98 10.40
C ASN A 90 5.81 1.61 9.75
N LEU A 91 6.56 0.59 10.13
CA LEU A 91 6.39 -0.75 9.58
C LEU A 91 4.99 -1.29 9.89
N LEU A 92 4.55 -1.23 11.14
CA LEU A 92 3.22 -1.70 11.55
C LEU A 92 2.10 -0.91 10.86
N ALA A 93 2.22 0.42 10.81
CA ALA A 93 1.24 1.28 10.15
C ALA A 93 1.12 0.96 8.66
N LEU A 94 2.24 0.87 7.95
CA LEU A 94 2.27 0.56 6.51
C LEU A 94 1.75 -0.85 6.24
N VAL A 95 2.27 -1.87 6.92
CA VAL A 95 1.87 -3.26 6.69
C VAL A 95 0.38 -3.44 6.97
N THR A 96 -0.12 -2.95 8.12
CA THR A 96 -1.53 -3.10 8.47
C THR A 96 -2.43 -2.39 7.46
N SER A 97 -2.12 -1.14 7.11
CA SER A 97 -2.93 -0.36 6.18
C SER A 97 -2.92 -0.96 4.78
N VAL A 98 -1.77 -1.42 4.28
CA VAL A 98 -1.63 -2.03 2.96
C VAL A 98 -2.33 -3.41 2.91
N VAL A 99 -2.29 -4.19 3.98
CA VAL A 99 -3.06 -5.45 4.09
C VAL A 99 -4.56 -5.18 4.02
N LEU A 100 -5.05 -4.17 4.74
CA LEU A 100 -6.46 -3.77 4.68
C LEU A 100 -6.88 -3.37 3.26
N VAL A 101 -6.04 -2.65 2.52
CA VAL A 101 -6.26 -2.31 1.11
C VAL A 101 -6.41 -3.57 0.26
N GLY A 102 -5.52 -4.54 0.40
CA GLY A 102 -5.59 -5.81 -0.33
C GLY A 102 -6.89 -6.57 -0.07
N LEU A 103 -7.28 -6.69 1.21
CA LEU A 103 -8.53 -7.33 1.61
C LEU A 103 -9.77 -6.60 1.05
N ALA A 104 -9.80 -5.27 1.18
CA ALA A 104 -10.89 -4.45 0.68
C ALA A 104 -11.00 -4.52 -0.85
N TYR A 105 -9.87 -4.49 -1.57
CA TYR A 105 -9.88 -4.63 -3.04
C TYR A 105 -10.47 -5.96 -3.49
N ARG A 106 -10.18 -7.06 -2.79
CA ARG A 106 -10.80 -8.35 -3.08
C ARG A 106 -12.31 -8.29 -2.98
N LEU A 107 -12.84 -7.67 -1.91
CA LEU A 107 -14.28 -7.58 -1.70
C LEU A 107 -14.97 -6.78 -2.81
N ILE A 108 -14.38 -5.65 -3.23
CA ILE A 108 -14.94 -4.86 -4.33
C ILE A 108 -14.78 -5.56 -5.69
N PHE A 109 -13.68 -6.29 -5.89
CA PHE A 109 -13.45 -7.04 -7.12
C PHE A 109 -14.52 -8.09 -7.33
N GLU A 110 -14.93 -8.79 -6.27
CA GLU A 110 -15.94 -9.84 -6.34
C GLU A 110 -17.35 -9.31 -6.55
N ARG A 111 -17.67 -8.10 -6.07
CA ARG A 111 -19.04 -7.59 -5.97
C ARG A 111 -19.37 -6.48 -6.95
N MET A 112 -18.39 -5.79 -7.51
CA MET A 112 -18.62 -4.56 -8.26
C MET A 112 -18.15 -4.63 -9.72
N LYS A 113 -18.92 -4.00 -10.61
CA LYS A 113 -18.53 -3.75 -12.00
C LYS A 113 -17.54 -2.57 -12.07
N MET A 114 -16.87 -2.40 -13.20
CA MET A 114 -15.72 -1.50 -13.34
C MET A 114 -15.95 -0.05 -12.90
N PRO A 115 -17.02 0.68 -13.26
CA PRO A 115 -17.20 2.06 -12.81
C PRO A 115 -17.35 2.18 -11.28
N ALA A 116 -18.22 1.33 -10.69
CA ALA A 116 -18.42 1.31 -9.23
C ALA A 116 -17.16 0.85 -8.49
N ARG A 117 -16.37 -0.04 -9.10
CA ARG A 117 -15.10 -0.50 -8.54
C ARG A 117 -14.08 0.63 -8.45
N LEU A 118 -13.97 1.49 -9.48
CA LEU A 118 -13.08 2.65 -9.43
C LEU A 118 -13.50 3.63 -8.34
N LEU A 119 -14.78 3.91 -8.21
CA LEU A 119 -15.28 4.77 -7.14
C LEU A 119 -14.99 4.19 -5.75
N ALA A 120 -15.24 2.89 -5.56
CA ALA A 120 -14.92 2.21 -4.31
C ALA A 120 -13.40 2.19 -4.05
N TRP A 121 -12.57 2.09 -5.11
CA TRP A 121 -11.12 2.18 -5.00
C TRP A 121 -10.65 3.54 -4.48
N VAL A 122 -11.25 4.63 -4.96
CA VAL A 122 -10.99 5.97 -4.39
C VAL A 122 -11.23 5.99 -2.89
N GLY A 123 -12.36 5.43 -2.43
CA GLY A 123 -12.68 5.30 -1.00
C GLY A 123 -11.65 4.47 -0.24
N ILE A 124 -11.16 3.36 -0.81
CA ILE A 124 -10.13 2.50 -0.19
C ILE A 124 -8.80 3.25 -0.05
N VAL A 125 -8.34 3.94 -1.09
CA VAL A 125 -7.09 4.72 -1.02
C VAL A 125 -7.21 5.87 -0.03
N THR A 126 -8.36 6.55 0.00
CA THR A 126 -8.63 7.58 1.02
C THR A 126 -8.57 6.98 2.43
N ALA A 127 -9.24 5.84 2.65
CA ALA A 127 -9.23 5.15 3.95
C ALA A 127 -7.82 4.69 4.34
N TYR A 128 -6.99 4.28 3.38
CA TYR A 128 -5.57 3.97 3.62
C TYR A 128 -4.86 5.15 4.30
N TYR A 129 -4.96 6.36 3.75
CA TYR A 129 -4.31 7.54 4.32
C TYR A 129 -4.91 7.94 5.66
N VAL A 130 -6.23 7.87 5.80
CA VAL A 130 -6.94 8.17 7.07
C VAL A 130 -6.49 7.24 8.19
N ILE A 131 -6.16 5.98 7.90
CA ILE A 131 -5.74 4.99 8.89
C ILE A 131 -4.23 5.01 9.09
N SER A 132 -3.43 5.06 8.01
CA SER A 132 -1.98 4.91 8.11
C SER A 132 -1.30 6.06 8.85
N ILE A 133 -1.75 7.30 8.65
CA ILE A 133 -1.14 8.48 9.29
C ILE A 133 -1.27 8.42 10.81
N PRO A 134 -2.47 8.33 11.41
CA PRO A 134 -2.56 8.22 12.88
C PRO A 134 -1.93 6.93 13.41
N SER A 135 -1.99 5.82 12.66
CA SER A 135 -1.35 4.55 13.08
C SER A 135 0.18 4.64 13.15
N SER A 136 0.80 5.54 12.40
CA SER A 136 2.23 5.82 12.49
C SER A 136 2.54 6.85 13.58
N VAL A 137 1.83 7.98 13.58
CA VAL A 137 2.11 9.15 14.44
C VAL A 137 1.81 8.85 15.91
N ILE A 138 0.64 8.29 16.21
CA ILE A 138 0.21 8.10 17.61
C ILE A 138 1.18 7.22 18.41
N PRO A 139 1.61 6.05 17.94
CA PRO A 139 2.58 5.23 18.66
C PRO A 139 3.93 5.92 18.86
N GLN A 140 4.43 6.65 17.85
CA GLN A 140 5.69 7.37 17.96
C GLN A 140 5.64 8.43 19.05
N TYR A 141 4.60 9.25 19.09
CA TYR A 141 4.44 10.28 20.09
C TYR A 141 4.26 9.70 21.51
N TRP A 142 3.49 8.62 21.62
CA TRP A 142 3.23 7.98 22.91
C TRP A 142 4.48 7.28 23.47
N LEU A 143 5.21 6.54 22.64
CA LEU A 143 6.42 5.82 23.06
C LEU A 143 7.61 6.75 23.30
N ASN A 144 7.63 7.93 22.69
CA ASN A 144 8.64 8.96 22.96
C ASN A 144 8.24 9.93 24.08
N GLU A 145 7.18 9.59 24.85
CA GLU A 145 6.71 10.39 25.99
C GLU A 145 6.35 11.84 25.66
N ASN A 146 5.99 12.12 24.41
CA ASN A 146 5.58 13.45 23.99
C ASN A 146 4.22 13.83 24.62
N PRO A 147 3.95 15.12 24.85
CA PRO A 147 2.69 15.58 25.42
C PRO A 147 1.49 15.14 24.56
N ALA A 148 0.45 14.60 25.20
CA ALA A 148 -0.77 14.17 24.49
C ALA A 148 -1.43 15.29 23.69
N SER A 149 -1.25 16.57 24.10
CA SER A 149 -1.72 17.75 23.39
C SER A 149 -1.10 17.94 22.01
N GLU A 150 0.07 17.34 21.74
CA GLU A 150 0.79 17.46 20.47
C GLU A 150 0.39 16.38 19.45
N ILE A 151 -0.26 15.30 19.91
CA ILE A 151 -0.65 14.18 19.03
C ILE A 151 -1.60 14.65 17.93
N LEU A 152 -2.66 15.36 18.26
CA LEU A 152 -3.63 15.84 17.27
C LEU A 152 -3.02 16.81 16.26
N PRO A 153 -2.26 17.84 16.68
CA PRO A 153 -1.53 18.69 15.74
C PRO A 153 -0.59 17.90 14.80
N ALA A 154 0.14 16.91 15.32
CA ALA A 154 1.03 16.08 14.52
C ALA A 154 0.28 15.21 13.48
N VAL A 155 -0.87 14.64 13.86
CA VAL A 155 -1.72 13.90 12.93
C VAL A 155 -2.28 14.81 11.84
N LEU A 156 -2.75 16.01 12.19
CA LEU A 156 -3.26 17.00 11.24
C LEU A 156 -2.16 17.45 10.26
N TYR A 157 -0.96 17.70 10.77
CA TYR A 157 0.20 18.00 9.95
C TYR A 157 0.55 16.85 9.01
N GLY A 158 0.47 15.61 9.48
CA GLY A 158 0.62 14.43 8.63
C GLY A 158 -0.38 14.41 7.47
N TYR A 159 -1.65 14.73 7.71
CA TYR A 159 -2.64 14.82 6.62
C TYR A 159 -2.31 15.93 5.63
N GLU A 160 -1.88 17.08 6.11
CA GLU A 160 -1.47 18.20 5.24
C GLU A 160 -0.31 17.81 4.33
N ILE A 161 0.71 17.15 4.89
CA ILE A 161 1.88 16.68 4.14
C ILE A 161 1.49 15.63 3.09
N TYR A 162 0.67 14.63 3.45
CA TYR A 162 0.38 13.50 2.56
C TYR A 162 -0.81 13.73 1.63
N TYR A 163 -1.53 14.84 1.75
CA TYR A 163 -2.66 15.15 0.87
C TYR A 163 -2.31 15.15 -0.64
N PRO A 164 -1.21 15.78 -1.10
CA PRO A 164 -0.83 15.72 -2.51
C PRO A 164 -0.50 14.30 -2.97
N GLN A 165 0.15 13.51 -2.12
CA GLN A 165 0.45 12.11 -2.38
C GLN A 165 -0.82 11.28 -2.51
N ALA A 166 -1.82 11.50 -1.65
CA ALA A 166 -3.09 10.78 -1.72
C ALA A 166 -3.83 11.03 -3.05
N ILE A 167 -3.87 12.26 -3.51
CA ILE A 167 -4.47 12.62 -4.82
C ILE A 167 -3.71 11.93 -5.95
N PHE A 168 -2.38 11.99 -5.93
CA PHE A 168 -1.53 11.34 -6.92
C PHE A 168 -1.79 9.83 -6.97
N ASP A 169 -1.81 9.15 -5.83
CA ASP A 169 -2.02 7.71 -5.76
C ASP A 169 -3.41 7.29 -6.24
N ILE A 170 -4.45 8.04 -5.87
CA ILE A 170 -5.82 7.81 -6.36
C ILE A 170 -5.84 7.90 -7.89
N PHE A 171 -5.29 8.97 -8.45
CA PHE A 171 -5.27 9.19 -9.89
C PHE A 171 -4.47 8.13 -10.61
N PHE A 172 -3.22 7.93 -10.21
CA PHE A 172 -2.29 7.04 -10.91
C PHE A 172 -2.70 5.57 -10.82
N THR A 173 -3.09 5.09 -9.63
CA THR A 173 -3.56 3.70 -9.48
C THR A 173 -4.85 3.45 -10.25
N SER A 174 -5.75 4.44 -10.32
CA SER A 174 -6.97 4.35 -11.13
C SER A 174 -6.65 4.25 -12.61
N LEU A 175 -5.70 5.05 -13.13
CA LEU A 175 -5.23 4.96 -14.51
C LEU A 175 -4.63 3.58 -14.81
N VAL A 176 -3.79 3.06 -13.90
CA VAL A 176 -3.21 1.72 -14.05
C VAL A 176 -4.31 0.67 -14.14
N PHE A 177 -5.33 0.71 -13.27
CA PHE A 177 -6.45 -0.24 -13.36
C PHE A 177 -7.26 -0.12 -14.64
N ILE A 178 -7.43 1.08 -15.19
CA ILE A 178 -8.10 1.28 -16.47
C ILE A 178 -7.24 0.73 -17.62
N ALA A 179 -5.94 0.98 -17.61
CA ALA A 179 -5.00 0.56 -18.64
C ALA A 179 -4.74 -0.95 -18.64
N LEU A 180 -4.74 -1.60 -17.45
CA LEU A 180 -4.48 -3.03 -17.34
C LEU A 180 -5.52 -3.85 -18.12
N PRO A 181 -5.11 -4.85 -18.91
CA PRO A 181 -6.01 -5.84 -19.51
C PRO A 181 -6.84 -6.56 -18.42
N LYS A 182 -8.09 -6.92 -18.73
CA LYS A 182 -9.02 -7.54 -17.77
C LYS A 182 -8.43 -8.73 -16.99
N ARG A 183 -7.59 -9.53 -17.66
CA ARG A 183 -6.92 -10.70 -17.06
C ARG A 183 -5.95 -10.34 -15.92
N PHE A 184 -5.31 -9.17 -16.01
CA PHE A 184 -4.32 -8.71 -15.00
C PHE A 184 -4.93 -7.91 -13.85
N ARG A 185 -6.17 -7.44 -13.99
CA ARG A 185 -6.90 -6.77 -12.91
C ARG A 185 -7.36 -7.72 -11.82
N ARG A 186 -7.34 -9.03 -12.10
CA ARG A 186 -7.79 -10.06 -11.17
C ARG A 186 -6.72 -10.29 -10.09
N PRO A 187 -7.08 -10.20 -8.80
CA PRO A 187 -6.13 -10.49 -7.73
C PRO A 187 -5.50 -11.88 -7.90
N LEU A 188 -4.20 -11.99 -7.74
CA LEU A 188 -3.47 -13.26 -7.89
C LEU A 188 -3.91 -14.32 -6.84
N TRP A 189 -4.42 -13.86 -5.70
CA TRP A 189 -4.91 -14.68 -4.59
C TRP A 189 -6.42 -14.92 -4.63
N TYR A 190 -7.09 -14.49 -5.70
CA TYR A 190 -8.50 -14.76 -5.93
C TYR A 190 -8.70 -16.22 -6.35
N LEU A 191 -9.37 -16.99 -5.53
CA LEU A 191 -9.84 -18.33 -5.89
C LEU A 191 -11.28 -18.19 -6.44
N PRO A 192 -11.55 -18.54 -7.71
CA PRO A 192 -12.91 -18.60 -8.19
C PRO A 192 -13.68 -19.61 -7.32
N LYS A 193 -14.90 -19.25 -6.91
CA LYS A 193 -15.80 -20.23 -6.29
C LYS A 193 -15.89 -21.42 -7.26
N GLN A 194 -15.56 -22.62 -6.79
CA GLN A 194 -15.91 -23.83 -7.51
C GLN A 194 -17.43 -23.83 -7.59
N THR A 195 -17.97 -23.63 -8.77
CA THR A 195 -19.41 -23.81 -9.00
C THR A 195 -19.67 -25.30 -8.75
N SER A 196 -20.61 -25.60 -7.86
CA SER A 196 -21.02 -26.98 -7.52
C SER A 196 -21.43 -27.83 -8.72
N GLU A 197 -21.64 -27.21 -9.87
CA GLU A 197 -21.91 -27.84 -11.15
C GLU A 197 -20.71 -28.62 -11.73
N GLN A 198 -19.47 -28.28 -11.40
CA GLN A 198 -18.31 -29.05 -11.88
C GLN A 198 -18.11 -30.37 -11.09
N ASN A 199 -18.60 -30.44 -9.86
CA ASN A 199 -18.50 -31.66 -9.07
C ASN A 199 -19.57 -32.71 -9.44
N SER A 200 -20.71 -32.30 -9.99
CA SER A 200 -21.74 -33.22 -10.48
C SER A 200 -21.40 -33.85 -11.83
N ALA A 201 -20.56 -33.20 -12.64
CA ALA A 201 -20.12 -33.78 -13.91
C ALA A 201 -19.03 -34.87 -13.75
N VAL A 202 -18.23 -34.79 -12.67
CA VAL A 202 -17.15 -35.77 -12.40
C VAL A 202 -17.66 -37.00 -11.63
N GLN A 203 -18.87 -36.94 -11.01
CA GLN A 203 -19.47 -38.07 -10.32
C GLN A 203 -20.32 -38.95 -11.24
N ASN A 204 -20.55 -38.58 -12.50
CA ASN A 204 -21.36 -39.30 -13.47
C ASN A 204 -20.54 -39.94 -14.62
N GLU A 205 -19.20 -39.94 -14.52
CA GLU A 205 -18.28 -40.73 -15.33
C GLU A 205 -17.69 -41.90 -14.48
#